data_e30ab1d1203f051bd17ad294810c530d
#
_entry.id   e30ab1d1203f051bd17ad294810c530d
#
_cell.length_a   1.000
_cell.length_b   1.000
_cell.length_c   1.000
_cell.angle_alpha   90.00
_cell.angle_beta   90.00
_cell.angle_gamma   90.00
#
_symmetry.space_group_name_H-M   'P 1'
#
loop_
_entity.id
_entity.type
_entity.pdbx_description
1 polymer ?
#
loop_
_entity_poly.entity_id
_entity_poly.type
_entity_poly.pdbx_seq_one_letter_code
_entity_poly.pdbx_strand_id
1 'polypeptide(L)'
;TAVIAAGNAVPPEPVQPLPEESLGNPDSRIEGGVLGAIAGVTGRLWGLTAALTTDERTGLTGVQYTAPLREDMLRALSQSVPPDLRNGQAQLRVTAVTRSVDDMFGAVTVVNPGGAYTLATERSPLPLALRNDLRVPIRVRLQVDAPPGMTVTDMGEIVLPPGYLPLRVPIEVHFTQRVAVDVSLQTVGGLELGAPVRLSVHSNAYGKLLFFITLSAGAVLVLLAGRRLWHRFRGQPDRADLSPPGYHPDPLEVAMAFSRDDREPPPGGPR
;
A
#
# COMPACT_ATOMS: atom_id res chain seq x y z
N THR A 1 -51.08 9.55 -28.92
CA THR A 1 -50.73 10.95 -29.25
C THR A 1 -50.96 11.79 -28.00
N ALA A 2 -49.91 11.98 -27.17
CA ALA A 2 -49.98 12.85 -25.99
C ALA A 2 -49.65 14.30 -26.45
N VAL A 3 -50.61 15.17 -26.35
CA VAL A 3 -50.41 16.60 -26.53
C VAL A 3 -49.79 17.16 -25.24
N ILE A 4 -48.51 17.47 -25.27
CA ILE A 4 -47.86 18.24 -24.24
C ILE A 4 -48.34 19.67 -24.37
N ALA A 5 -49.19 20.10 -23.46
CA ALA A 5 -49.60 21.50 -23.34
C ALA A 5 -48.34 22.34 -23.04
N ALA A 6 -47.97 23.21 -23.99
CA ALA A 6 -46.98 24.25 -23.75
C ALA A 6 -47.53 25.18 -22.65
N GLY A 7 -47.04 25.00 -21.42
CA GLY A 7 -47.29 25.93 -20.36
C GLY A 7 -46.75 27.29 -20.78
N ASN A 8 -47.57 28.32 -20.63
CA ASN A 8 -47.17 29.68 -20.83
C ASN A 8 -45.95 29.99 -19.94
N ALA A 9 -44.78 30.00 -20.57
CA ALA A 9 -43.59 30.52 -19.92
C ALA A 9 -43.84 32.02 -19.68
N VAL A 10 -44.06 32.39 -18.43
CA VAL A 10 -44.05 33.79 -18.01
C VAL A 10 -42.68 34.33 -18.42
N PRO A 11 -42.63 35.38 -19.27
CA PRO A 11 -41.34 35.99 -19.62
C PRO A 11 -40.61 36.35 -18.33
N PRO A 12 -39.31 36.09 -18.21
CA PRO A 12 -38.56 36.50 -17.04
C PRO A 12 -38.71 38.01 -16.89
N GLU A 13 -39.17 38.44 -15.71
CA GLU A 13 -39.26 39.85 -15.36
C GLU A 13 -37.87 40.48 -15.58
N PRO A 14 -37.78 41.63 -16.30
CA PRO A 14 -36.50 42.24 -16.55
C PRO A 14 -35.83 42.55 -15.21
N VAL A 15 -34.65 41.91 -14.99
CA VAL A 15 -33.83 42.14 -13.81
C VAL A 15 -33.51 43.64 -13.77
N GLN A 16 -34.13 44.38 -12.85
CA GLN A 16 -33.79 45.77 -12.66
C GLN A 16 -32.33 45.87 -12.25
N PRO A 17 -31.50 46.68 -12.92
CA PRO A 17 -30.11 46.88 -12.50
C PRO A 17 -30.13 47.44 -11.07
N LEU A 18 -29.37 46.85 -10.19
CA LEU A 18 -29.17 47.33 -8.83
C LEU A 18 -28.71 48.79 -8.90
N PRO A 19 -29.29 49.70 -8.08
CA PRO A 19 -28.85 51.10 -8.04
C PRO A 19 -27.35 51.17 -7.82
N GLU A 20 -26.62 51.95 -8.60
CA GLU A 20 -25.16 52.09 -8.50
C GLU A 20 -24.69 52.50 -7.09
N GLU A 21 -25.54 53.19 -6.33
CA GLU A 21 -25.30 53.54 -4.92
C GLU A 21 -25.14 52.33 -3.99
N SER A 22 -25.74 51.18 -4.31
CA SER A 22 -25.60 49.97 -3.49
C SER A 22 -24.26 49.24 -3.71
N LEU A 23 -23.55 49.52 -4.80
CA LEU A 23 -22.26 48.97 -5.12
C LEU A 23 -21.09 49.70 -4.43
N GLY A 24 -21.34 50.91 -3.90
CA GLY A 24 -20.33 51.78 -3.30
C GLY A 24 -20.25 51.77 -1.78
N ASN A 25 -21.23 51.17 -1.07
CA ASN A 25 -21.21 51.18 0.39
C ASN A 25 -20.09 50.25 0.94
N PRO A 26 -19.07 50.78 1.64
CA PRO A 26 -17.99 49.97 2.23
C PRO A 26 -18.51 48.90 3.20
N ASP A 27 -19.66 49.16 3.87
CA ASP A 27 -20.29 48.22 4.79
C ASP A 27 -20.95 47.01 4.08
N SER A 28 -21.11 47.10 2.74
CA SER A 28 -21.66 45.99 1.94
C SER A 28 -20.62 44.98 1.49
N ARG A 29 -19.33 45.24 1.68
CA ARG A 29 -18.24 44.43 1.18
C ARG A 29 -17.99 43.26 2.11
N ILE A 30 -17.76 42.08 1.51
CA ILE A 30 -17.26 40.92 2.21
C ILE A 30 -15.76 41.13 2.48
N GLU A 31 -15.29 40.82 3.68
CA GLU A 31 -13.90 40.97 4.06
C GLU A 31 -12.96 40.17 3.16
N GLY A 32 -11.78 40.75 2.83
CA GLY A 32 -10.79 40.12 1.97
C GLY A 32 -10.32 38.77 2.48
N GLY A 33 -10.31 38.57 3.81
CA GLY A 33 -9.96 37.28 4.43
C GLY A 33 -10.96 36.15 4.08
N VAL A 34 -12.26 36.49 4.09
CA VAL A 34 -13.33 35.56 3.70
C VAL A 34 -13.23 35.21 2.22
N LEU A 35 -13.01 36.23 1.37
CA LEU A 35 -12.83 36.01 -0.07
C LEU A 35 -11.61 35.12 -0.37
N GLY A 36 -10.49 35.34 0.32
CA GLY A 36 -9.30 34.49 0.21
C GLY A 36 -9.58 33.05 0.61
N ALA A 37 -10.30 32.83 1.71
CA ALA A 37 -10.73 31.50 2.15
C ALA A 37 -11.66 30.81 1.12
N ILE A 38 -12.63 31.54 0.57
CA ILE A 38 -13.51 31.03 -0.51
C ILE A 38 -12.66 30.62 -1.72
N ALA A 39 -11.71 31.44 -2.17
CA ALA A 39 -10.88 31.15 -3.33
C ALA A 39 -10.05 29.87 -3.12
N GLY A 40 -9.46 29.71 -1.94
CA GLY A 40 -8.68 28.50 -1.59
C GLY A 40 -9.52 27.22 -1.60
N VAL A 41 -10.70 27.26 -0.98
CA VAL A 41 -11.61 26.10 -0.98
C VAL A 41 -12.16 25.81 -2.37
N THR A 42 -12.44 26.85 -3.16
CA THR A 42 -12.97 26.69 -4.54
C THR A 42 -11.98 25.90 -5.39
N GLY A 43 -10.69 26.24 -5.35
CA GLY A 43 -9.66 25.53 -6.12
C GLY A 43 -9.60 24.03 -5.77
N ARG A 44 -9.60 23.71 -4.48
CA ARG A 44 -9.59 22.31 -3.99
C ARG A 44 -10.87 21.56 -4.40
N LEU A 45 -12.04 22.19 -4.24
CA LEU A 45 -13.32 21.59 -4.61
C LEU A 45 -13.41 21.30 -6.11
N TRP A 46 -12.93 22.21 -6.97
CA TRP A 46 -12.87 21.99 -8.40
C TRP A 46 -11.88 20.87 -8.78
N GLY A 47 -10.72 20.85 -8.17
CA GLY A 47 -9.73 19.78 -8.39
C GLY A 47 -10.28 18.41 -8.01
N LEU A 48 -11.00 18.32 -6.87
CA LEU A 48 -11.69 17.10 -6.48
C LEU A 48 -12.81 16.75 -7.47
N THR A 49 -13.68 17.72 -7.82
CA THR A 49 -14.79 17.51 -8.76
C THR A 49 -14.30 16.98 -10.11
N ALA A 50 -13.16 17.48 -10.60
CA ALA A 50 -12.57 17.03 -11.86
C ALA A 50 -12.03 15.59 -11.80
N ALA A 51 -11.64 15.12 -10.62
CA ALA A 51 -11.20 13.75 -10.40
C ALA A 51 -12.36 12.76 -10.25
N LEU A 52 -13.55 13.22 -9.80
CA LEU A 52 -14.73 12.38 -9.67
C LEU A 52 -15.26 11.97 -11.06
N THR A 53 -15.77 10.74 -11.16
CA THR A 53 -16.41 10.23 -12.38
C THR A 53 -17.87 9.93 -12.12
N THR A 54 -18.62 9.70 -13.19
CA THR A 54 -20.03 9.31 -13.09
C THR A 54 -20.15 7.89 -12.55
N ASP A 55 -21.02 7.69 -11.56
CA ASP A 55 -21.37 6.34 -11.12
C ASP A 55 -22.37 5.73 -12.11
N GLU A 56 -21.98 4.67 -12.80
CA GLU A 56 -22.79 4.01 -13.81
C GLU A 56 -24.11 3.42 -13.25
N ARG A 57 -24.14 3.09 -11.96
CA ARG A 57 -25.32 2.48 -11.32
C ARG A 57 -26.39 3.48 -10.96
N THR A 58 -25.99 4.68 -10.53
CA THR A 58 -26.91 5.72 -10.08
C THR A 58 -27.06 6.87 -11.06
N GLY A 59 -26.14 6.99 -12.03
CA GLY A 59 -26.04 8.13 -12.94
C GLY A 59 -25.53 9.41 -12.27
N LEU A 60 -25.11 9.34 -10.99
CA LEU A 60 -24.65 10.49 -10.22
C LEU A 60 -23.29 10.96 -10.73
N THR A 61 -23.22 12.19 -11.20
CA THR A 61 -21.97 12.80 -11.67
C THR A 61 -21.21 13.48 -10.52
N GLY A 62 -19.88 13.64 -10.67
CA GLY A 62 -19.06 14.38 -9.71
C GLY A 62 -19.55 15.83 -9.52
N VAL A 63 -20.03 16.46 -10.59
CA VAL A 63 -20.61 17.81 -10.56
C VAL A 63 -21.87 17.86 -9.71
N GLN A 64 -22.76 16.91 -9.85
CA GLN A 64 -23.99 16.80 -9.05
C GLN A 64 -23.66 16.47 -7.59
N TYR A 65 -22.71 15.58 -7.36
CA TYR A 65 -22.28 15.18 -6.03
C TYR A 65 -21.73 16.36 -5.21
N THR A 66 -20.97 17.26 -5.85
CA THR A 66 -20.37 18.44 -5.21
C THR A 66 -21.23 19.70 -5.29
N ALA A 67 -22.39 19.68 -5.98
CA ALA A 67 -23.26 20.81 -6.14
C ALA A 67 -23.67 21.49 -4.83
N PRO A 68 -24.05 20.76 -3.75
CA PRO A 68 -24.46 21.41 -2.50
C PRO A 68 -23.37 22.29 -1.88
N LEU A 69 -22.10 21.86 -1.97
CA LEU A 69 -20.97 22.63 -1.45
C LEU A 69 -20.75 23.92 -2.24
N ARG A 70 -20.92 23.90 -3.55
CA ARG A 70 -20.86 25.10 -4.40
C ARG A 70 -22.00 26.06 -4.12
N GLU A 71 -23.21 25.52 -3.91
CA GLU A 71 -24.35 26.33 -3.52
C GLU A 71 -24.12 27.04 -2.17
N ASP A 72 -23.58 26.34 -1.18
CA ASP A 72 -23.27 26.94 0.12
C ASP A 72 -22.19 28.02 0.02
N MET A 73 -21.23 27.85 -0.87
CA MET A 73 -20.23 28.88 -1.16
C MET A 73 -20.88 30.12 -1.82
N LEU A 74 -21.79 29.92 -2.78
CA LEU A 74 -22.54 31.03 -3.39
C LEU A 74 -23.42 31.73 -2.35
N ARG A 75 -24.06 30.97 -1.44
CA ARG A 75 -24.84 31.55 -0.33
C ARG A 75 -23.96 32.32 0.65
N ALA A 76 -22.68 31.94 0.83
CA ALA A 76 -21.75 32.72 1.64
C ALA A 76 -21.43 34.09 1.06
N LEU A 77 -21.57 34.25 -0.25
CA LEU A 77 -21.42 35.53 -0.94
C LEU A 77 -22.72 36.36 -1.03
N SER A 78 -23.84 35.81 -0.52
CA SER A 78 -25.15 36.45 -0.63
C SER A 78 -25.20 37.76 0.13
N GLN A 79 -25.75 38.77 -0.51
CA GLN A 79 -25.99 40.08 0.07
C GLN A 79 -27.36 40.22 0.78
N SER A 80 -28.15 39.15 0.78
CA SER A 80 -29.46 39.12 1.47
C SER A 80 -29.38 39.16 3.00
N VAL A 81 -28.18 38.92 3.53
CA VAL A 81 -27.88 38.96 4.98
C VAL A 81 -27.58 40.40 5.40
N PRO A 82 -28.07 40.88 6.55
CA PRO A 82 -27.72 42.18 7.09
C PRO A 82 -26.20 42.39 7.15
N PRO A 83 -25.71 43.62 6.86
CA PRO A 83 -24.28 43.90 6.74
C PRO A 83 -23.47 43.50 7.99
N ASP A 84 -24.01 43.74 9.19
CA ASP A 84 -23.41 43.45 10.49
C ASP A 84 -23.21 41.94 10.73
N LEU A 85 -24.07 41.10 10.18
CA LEU A 85 -24.01 39.62 10.34
C LEU A 85 -23.34 38.91 9.15
N ARG A 86 -23.16 39.60 8.03
CA ARG A 86 -22.76 39.03 6.73
C ARG A 86 -21.40 38.31 6.81
N ASN A 87 -20.40 38.98 7.30
CA ASN A 87 -19.04 38.40 7.39
C ASN A 87 -19.00 37.20 8.34
N GLY A 88 -19.67 37.29 9.50
CA GLY A 88 -19.76 36.16 10.43
C GLY A 88 -20.45 34.93 9.84
N GLN A 89 -21.58 35.13 9.14
CA GLN A 89 -22.30 34.05 8.46
C GLN A 89 -21.51 33.48 7.28
N ALA A 90 -20.87 34.33 6.48
CA ALA A 90 -19.99 33.88 5.39
C ALA A 90 -18.86 33.04 5.91
N GLN A 91 -18.18 33.46 6.97
CA GLN A 91 -17.08 32.69 7.60
C GLN A 91 -17.54 31.34 8.12
N LEU A 92 -18.72 31.27 8.78
CA LEU A 92 -19.27 29.99 9.25
C LEU A 92 -19.56 29.02 8.10
N ARG A 93 -20.14 29.50 6.99
CA ARG A 93 -20.43 28.69 5.81
C ARG A 93 -19.13 28.19 5.14
N VAL A 94 -18.19 29.10 4.93
CA VAL A 94 -16.89 28.73 4.33
C VAL A 94 -16.15 27.69 5.20
N THR A 95 -16.19 27.85 6.53
CA THR A 95 -15.61 26.88 7.45
C THR A 95 -16.30 25.52 7.36
N ALA A 96 -17.62 25.48 7.26
CA ALA A 96 -18.36 24.24 7.09
C ALA A 96 -18.04 23.55 5.76
N VAL A 97 -18.00 24.32 4.65
CA VAL A 97 -17.60 23.77 3.34
C VAL A 97 -16.17 23.27 3.35
N THR A 98 -15.23 24.02 3.96
CA THR A 98 -13.83 23.61 4.08
C THR A 98 -13.72 22.26 4.78
N ARG A 99 -14.41 22.09 5.90
CA ARG A 99 -14.42 20.82 6.64
C ARG A 99 -15.00 19.68 5.79
N SER A 100 -16.11 19.92 5.09
CA SER A 100 -16.70 18.89 4.22
C SER A 100 -15.76 18.51 3.06
N VAL A 101 -15.03 19.47 2.50
CA VAL A 101 -14.03 19.20 1.47
C VAL A 101 -12.87 18.40 2.06
N ASP A 102 -12.37 18.74 3.25
CA ASP A 102 -11.32 17.99 3.95
C ASP A 102 -11.76 16.55 4.25
N ASP A 103 -12.99 16.36 4.71
CA ASP A 103 -13.58 15.04 4.94
C ASP A 103 -13.65 14.22 3.63
N MET A 104 -14.01 14.86 2.51
CA MET A 104 -14.02 14.18 1.20
C MET A 104 -12.62 13.77 0.74
N PHE A 105 -11.61 14.62 0.95
CA PHE A 105 -10.22 14.27 0.66
C PHE A 105 -9.74 13.13 1.56
N GLY A 106 -10.13 13.11 2.83
CA GLY A 106 -9.83 12.06 3.80
C GLY A 106 -10.59 10.75 3.56
N ALA A 107 -11.70 10.78 2.78
CA ALA A 107 -12.52 9.62 2.50
C ALA A 107 -11.90 8.64 1.49
N VAL A 108 -10.83 9.05 0.79
CA VAL A 108 -10.13 8.21 -0.20
C VAL A 108 -8.73 7.91 0.33
N THR A 109 -8.48 6.66 0.67
CA THR A 109 -7.27 6.28 1.41
C THR A 109 -6.65 4.97 0.91
N VAL A 110 -5.36 4.80 1.17
CA VAL A 110 -4.71 3.49 1.14
C VAL A 110 -4.99 2.79 2.47
N VAL A 111 -5.44 1.55 2.40
CA VAL A 111 -5.71 0.76 3.61
C VAL A 111 -4.39 0.22 4.16
N ASN A 112 -4.10 0.56 5.42
CA ASN A 112 -2.93 0.02 6.11
C ASN A 112 -3.24 -1.41 6.60
N PRO A 113 -2.53 -2.44 6.13
CA PRO A 113 -2.77 -3.82 6.54
C PRO A 113 -2.27 -4.13 7.97
N GLY A 114 -1.57 -3.17 8.62
CA GLY A 114 -1.10 -3.32 10.01
C GLY A 114 0.05 -4.31 10.20
N GLY A 115 0.77 -4.70 9.15
CA GLY A 115 1.85 -5.68 9.22
C GLY A 115 3.02 -5.40 8.27
N ALA A 116 4.02 -6.29 8.31
CA ALA A 116 5.12 -6.28 7.36
C ALA A 116 4.82 -7.22 6.19
N TYR A 117 5.04 -6.74 4.97
CA TYR A 117 4.97 -7.58 3.78
C TYR A 117 6.29 -8.31 3.58
N THR A 118 6.22 -9.64 3.45
CA THR A 118 7.36 -10.45 3.07
C THR A 118 7.24 -10.83 1.61
N LEU A 119 8.17 -10.36 0.80
CA LEU A 119 8.25 -10.70 -0.62
C LEU A 119 8.97 -12.03 -0.78
N ALA A 120 8.34 -12.96 -1.47
CA ALA A 120 8.91 -14.29 -1.69
C ALA A 120 10.05 -14.28 -2.72
N THR A 121 10.03 -13.34 -3.67
CA THR A 121 11.01 -13.21 -4.74
C THR A 121 11.35 -11.74 -4.99
N GLU A 122 12.42 -11.49 -5.76
CA GLU A 122 12.83 -10.15 -6.18
C GLU A 122 11.73 -9.43 -7.00
N ARG A 123 10.90 -10.17 -7.73
CA ARG A 123 9.78 -9.68 -8.54
C ARG A 123 8.48 -10.22 -7.98
N SER A 124 7.99 -9.60 -6.95
CA SER A 124 6.71 -9.97 -6.33
C SER A 124 5.79 -8.76 -6.34
N PRO A 125 4.50 -8.91 -6.70
CA PRO A 125 3.56 -7.80 -6.61
C PRO A 125 3.31 -7.45 -5.14
N LEU A 126 3.34 -6.14 -4.83
CA LEU A 126 2.94 -5.62 -3.53
C LEU A 126 1.40 -5.57 -3.48
N PRO A 127 0.75 -6.35 -2.61
CA PRO A 127 -0.70 -6.29 -2.45
C PRO A 127 -1.06 -5.04 -1.66
N LEU A 128 -1.90 -4.20 -2.23
CA LEU A 128 -2.48 -3.02 -1.59
C LEU A 128 -4.00 -3.10 -1.64
N ALA A 129 -4.66 -2.38 -0.78
CA ALA A 129 -6.08 -2.13 -0.86
C ALA A 129 -6.32 -0.62 -0.82
N LEU A 130 -7.11 -0.13 -1.75
CA LEU A 130 -7.58 1.24 -1.78
C LEU A 130 -9.02 1.28 -1.26
N ARG A 131 -9.38 2.36 -0.58
CA ARG A 131 -10.71 2.57 -0.03
C ARG A 131 -11.24 3.91 -0.49
N ASN A 132 -12.48 3.91 -0.95
CA ASN A 132 -13.24 5.10 -1.34
C ASN A 132 -14.56 5.10 -0.59
N ASP A 133 -14.69 5.98 0.40
CA ASP A 133 -15.93 6.16 1.17
C ASP A 133 -16.85 7.21 0.53
N LEU A 134 -16.49 7.79 -0.61
CA LEU A 134 -17.39 8.65 -1.39
C LEU A 134 -18.46 7.78 -2.08
N ARG A 135 -19.57 8.43 -2.44
CA ARG A 135 -20.68 7.75 -3.15
C ARG A 135 -20.50 7.68 -4.67
N VAL A 136 -19.42 8.25 -5.18
CA VAL A 136 -19.09 8.30 -6.60
C VAL A 136 -17.68 7.78 -6.84
N PRO A 137 -17.40 7.20 -8.01
CA PRO A 137 -16.05 6.77 -8.33
C PRO A 137 -15.12 7.97 -8.51
N ILE A 138 -13.84 7.76 -8.24
CA ILE A 138 -12.81 8.80 -8.35
C ILE A 138 -11.61 8.27 -9.13
N ARG A 139 -11.04 9.11 -10.00
CA ARG A 139 -9.77 8.83 -10.68
C ARG A 139 -8.62 9.26 -9.79
N VAL A 140 -7.77 8.31 -9.47
CA VAL A 140 -6.61 8.50 -8.59
C VAL A 140 -5.34 8.01 -9.26
N ARG A 141 -4.22 8.53 -8.79
CA ARG A 141 -2.89 8.05 -9.13
C ARG A 141 -2.19 7.60 -7.85
N LEU A 142 -1.61 6.42 -7.89
CA LEU A 142 -0.84 5.88 -6.77
C LEU A 142 0.58 6.42 -6.84
N GLN A 143 1.02 7.06 -5.76
CA GLN A 143 2.39 7.50 -5.59
C GLN A 143 3.07 6.60 -4.56
N VAL A 144 4.18 5.97 -4.96
CA VAL A 144 4.98 5.12 -4.09
C VAL A 144 6.37 5.71 -3.98
N ASP A 145 6.74 6.13 -2.79
CA ASP A 145 8.10 6.61 -2.51
C ASP A 145 8.98 5.40 -2.18
N ALA A 146 9.70 4.94 -3.19
CA ALA A 146 10.51 3.74 -3.14
C ALA A 146 11.94 4.06 -2.73
N PRO A 147 12.50 3.36 -1.74
CA PRO A 147 13.89 3.51 -1.34
C PRO A 147 14.85 3.00 -2.42
N PRO A 148 16.16 3.35 -2.34
CA PRO A 148 17.18 2.84 -3.24
C PRO A 148 17.18 1.30 -3.29
N GLY A 149 17.20 0.73 -4.50
CA GLY A 149 17.14 -0.72 -4.71
C GLY A 149 15.72 -1.30 -4.83
N MET A 150 14.69 -0.44 -4.86
CA MET A 150 13.33 -0.83 -5.18
C MET A 150 12.84 -0.05 -6.41
N THR A 151 12.34 -0.76 -7.40
CA THR A 151 11.70 -0.18 -8.58
C THR A 151 10.22 -0.52 -8.54
N VAL A 152 9.38 0.50 -8.70
CA VAL A 152 7.92 0.38 -8.73
C VAL A 152 7.45 0.71 -10.13
N THR A 153 6.61 -0.16 -10.70
CA THR A 153 5.98 0.11 -11.99
C THR A 153 4.82 1.08 -11.78
N ASP A 154 4.85 2.22 -12.46
CA ASP A 154 3.72 3.16 -12.45
C ASP A 154 2.48 2.49 -13.07
N MET A 155 1.39 2.53 -12.33
CA MET A 155 0.11 1.96 -12.76
C MET A 155 -0.78 2.97 -13.50
N GLY A 156 -0.32 4.23 -13.62
CA GLY A 156 -1.08 5.28 -14.25
C GLY A 156 -2.33 5.68 -13.45
N GLU A 157 -3.40 6.02 -14.19
CA GLU A 157 -4.67 6.41 -13.60
C GLU A 157 -5.52 5.18 -13.25
N ILE A 158 -6.05 5.18 -12.03
CA ILE A 158 -6.90 4.11 -11.50
C ILE A 158 -8.27 4.72 -11.22
N VAL A 159 -9.33 4.11 -11.76
CA VAL A 159 -10.70 4.44 -11.39
C VAL A 159 -11.06 3.64 -10.13
N LEU A 160 -11.22 4.33 -9.02
CA LEU A 160 -11.54 3.75 -7.72
C LEU A 160 -13.05 3.87 -7.45
N PRO A 161 -13.82 2.78 -7.58
CA PRO A 161 -15.25 2.77 -7.27
C PRO A 161 -15.48 2.97 -5.76
N PRO A 162 -16.71 3.32 -5.35
CA PRO A 162 -17.08 3.31 -3.93
C PRO A 162 -16.81 1.94 -3.29
N GLY A 163 -16.21 1.95 -2.09
CA GLY A 163 -15.85 0.75 -1.34
C GLY A 163 -14.37 0.41 -1.42
N TYR A 164 -14.02 -0.88 -1.50
CA TYR A 164 -12.64 -1.38 -1.49
C TYR A 164 -12.23 -1.88 -2.86
N LEU A 165 -11.03 -1.51 -3.28
CA LEU A 165 -10.38 -2.03 -4.48
C LEU A 165 -9.05 -2.69 -4.11
N PRO A 166 -8.94 -4.02 -4.17
CA PRO A 166 -7.66 -4.70 -4.04
C PRO A 166 -6.80 -4.45 -5.28
N LEU A 167 -5.53 -4.14 -5.05
CA LEU A 167 -4.57 -3.79 -6.09
C LEU A 167 -3.29 -4.60 -5.91
N ARG A 168 -2.65 -4.96 -7.00
CA ARG A 168 -1.33 -5.61 -7.00
C ARG A 168 -0.36 -4.74 -7.79
N VAL A 169 0.52 -4.05 -7.06
CA VAL A 169 1.51 -3.16 -7.67
C VAL A 169 2.77 -3.96 -8.01
N PRO A 170 3.15 -4.06 -9.28
CA PRO A 170 4.39 -4.75 -9.65
C PRO A 170 5.59 -3.98 -9.11
N ILE A 171 6.42 -4.67 -8.32
CA ILE A 171 7.65 -4.11 -7.78
C ILE A 171 8.82 -5.06 -8.04
N GLU A 172 10.00 -4.47 -8.19
CA GLU A 172 11.26 -5.19 -8.27
C GLU A 172 12.18 -4.71 -7.14
N VAL A 173 12.73 -5.65 -6.36
CA VAL A 173 13.46 -5.37 -5.13
C VAL A 173 14.81 -6.06 -5.16
N HIS A 174 15.89 -5.29 -4.96
CA HIS A 174 17.28 -5.76 -4.98
C HIS A 174 17.96 -5.71 -3.60
N PHE A 175 17.19 -5.71 -2.52
CA PHE A 175 17.71 -5.73 -1.15
C PHE A 175 17.13 -6.90 -0.34
N THR A 176 17.84 -7.29 0.73
CA THR A 176 17.47 -8.39 1.63
C THR A 176 17.05 -7.90 3.03
N GLN A 177 17.07 -6.60 3.25
CA GLN A 177 16.72 -5.98 4.53
C GLN A 177 15.27 -5.50 4.57
N ARG A 178 14.79 -5.20 5.77
CA ARG A 178 13.48 -4.56 5.95
C ARG A 178 13.58 -3.09 5.62
N VAL A 179 12.68 -2.61 4.75
CA VAL A 179 12.66 -1.23 4.28
C VAL A 179 11.25 -0.67 4.45
N ALA A 180 11.16 0.61 4.81
CA ALA A 180 9.91 1.35 4.83
C ALA A 180 9.65 1.95 3.44
N VAL A 181 8.40 1.85 2.99
CA VAL A 181 7.90 2.41 1.74
C VAL A 181 6.70 3.27 2.06
N ASP A 182 6.73 4.53 1.66
CA ASP A 182 5.60 5.43 1.86
C ASP A 182 4.72 5.42 0.60
N VAL A 183 3.43 5.19 0.82
CA VAL A 183 2.43 5.08 -0.26
C VAL A 183 1.37 6.14 -0.03
N SER A 184 1.11 6.97 -1.03
CA SER A 184 0.08 8.02 -1.03
C SER A 184 -0.79 7.94 -2.26
N LEU A 185 -1.96 8.56 -2.19
CA LEU A 185 -2.88 8.73 -3.30
C LEU A 185 -2.95 10.19 -3.68
N GLN A 186 -3.06 10.44 -4.97
CA GLN A 186 -3.27 11.78 -5.51
C GLN A 186 -4.40 11.76 -6.54
N THR A 187 -5.09 12.88 -6.69
CA THR A 187 -5.94 13.09 -7.86
C THR A 187 -5.09 13.19 -9.13
N VAL A 188 -5.71 13.08 -10.30
CA VAL A 188 -5.03 13.31 -11.58
C VAL A 188 -4.40 14.71 -11.65
N GLY A 189 -4.96 15.69 -10.97
CA GLY A 189 -4.46 17.06 -10.84
C GLY A 189 -3.36 17.25 -9.78
N GLY A 190 -2.89 16.17 -9.13
CA GLY A 190 -1.79 16.23 -8.14
C GLY A 190 -2.21 16.65 -6.73
N LEU A 191 -3.52 16.71 -6.43
CA LEU A 191 -3.98 16.96 -5.06
C LEU A 191 -3.90 15.68 -4.23
N GLU A 192 -3.29 15.76 -3.07
CA GLU A 192 -3.16 14.61 -2.15
C GLU A 192 -4.51 14.17 -1.58
N LEU A 193 -4.71 12.85 -1.51
CA LEU A 193 -5.92 12.20 -0.99
C LEU A 193 -5.55 11.33 0.21
N GLY A 194 -6.28 11.51 1.30
CA GLY A 194 -6.04 10.79 2.54
C GLY A 194 -4.67 11.05 3.15
N ALA A 195 -4.33 10.29 4.16
CA ALA A 195 -3.01 10.31 4.75
C ALA A 195 -2.08 9.30 4.06
N PRO A 196 -0.79 9.62 3.87
CA PRO A 196 0.17 8.65 3.37
C PRO A 196 0.31 7.47 4.34
N VAL A 197 0.48 6.27 3.81
CA VAL A 197 0.61 5.04 4.59
C VAL A 197 2.02 4.51 4.46
N ARG A 198 2.67 4.30 5.61
CA ARG A 198 3.99 3.67 5.67
C ARG A 198 3.87 2.17 5.76
N LEU A 199 4.43 1.47 4.78
CA LEU A 199 4.45 0.03 4.70
C LEU A 199 5.86 -0.48 5.00
N SER A 200 5.94 -1.57 5.76
CA SER A 200 7.20 -2.28 6.01
C SER A 200 7.32 -3.45 5.03
N VAL A 201 8.30 -3.40 4.16
CA VAL A 201 8.55 -4.45 3.15
C VAL A 201 9.84 -5.17 3.49
N HIS A 202 9.81 -6.49 3.52
CA HIS A 202 10.95 -7.35 3.72
C HIS A 202 11.08 -8.30 2.54
N SER A 203 12.26 -8.33 1.91
CA SER A 203 12.53 -9.27 0.82
C SER A 203 13.36 -10.45 1.36
N ASN A 204 12.92 -11.67 1.03
CA ASN A 204 13.65 -12.90 1.38
C ASN A 204 14.36 -13.44 0.13
N ALA A 205 15.37 -12.71 -0.35
CA ALA A 205 16.13 -13.05 -1.56
C ALA A 205 17.05 -14.29 -1.40
N TYR A 206 16.92 -15.03 -0.30
CA TYR A 206 17.73 -16.24 -0.06
C TYR A 206 17.46 -17.40 -1.03
N GLY A 207 16.40 -17.31 -1.83
CA GLY A 207 16.04 -18.38 -2.78
C GLY A 207 17.17 -18.74 -3.75
N LYS A 208 17.88 -17.74 -4.28
CA LYS A 208 19.02 -17.98 -5.19
C LYS A 208 20.23 -18.59 -4.47
N LEU A 209 20.55 -18.08 -3.29
CA LEU A 209 21.66 -18.60 -2.50
C LEU A 209 21.41 -20.06 -2.08
N LEU A 210 20.20 -20.35 -1.59
CA LEU A 210 19.81 -21.71 -1.22
C LEU A 210 19.82 -22.65 -2.43
N PHE A 211 19.37 -22.19 -3.59
CA PHE A 211 19.43 -22.96 -4.84
C PHE A 211 20.88 -23.31 -5.23
N PHE A 212 21.81 -22.35 -5.18
CA PHE A 212 23.22 -22.61 -5.47
C PHE A 212 23.88 -23.54 -4.45
N ILE A 213 23.55 -23.40 -3.16
CA ILE A 213 24.03 -24.29 -2.10
C ILE A 213 23.52 -25.73 -2.36
N THR A 214 22.23 -25.87 -2.65
CA THR A 214 21.62 -27.18 -2.91
C THR A 214 22.18 -27.82 -4.18
N LEU A 215 22.36 -27.01 -5.25
CA LEU A 215 22.93 -27.48 -6.50
C LEU A 215 24.39 -27.92 -6.33
N SER A 216 25.21 -27.14 -5.60
CA SER A 216 26.61 -27.47 -5.34
C SER A 216 26.73 -28.69 -4.45
N ALA A 217 25.91 -28.83 -3.41
CA ALA A 217 25.85 -30.02 -2.57
C ALA A 217 25.46 -31.27 -3.37
N GLY A 218 24.46 -31.14 -4.26
CA GLY A 218 24.07 -32.21 -5.18
C GLY A 218 25.17 -32.60 -6.15
N ALA A 219 25.87 -31.63 -6.73
CA ALA A 219 27.00 -31.89 -7.63
C ALA A 219 28.16 -32.62 -6.91
N VAL A 220 28.47 -32.21 -5.68
CA VAL A 220 29.50 -32.89 -4.86
C VAL A 220 29.08 -34.33 -4.53
N LEU A 221 27.82 -34.58 -4.18
CA LEU A 221 27.27 -35.91 -3.94
C LEU A 221 27.37 -36.80 -5.18
N VAL A 222 27.00 -36.31 -6.33
CA VAL A 222 27.09 -37.03 -7.61
C VAL A 222 28.54 -37.33 -7.95
N LEU A 223 29.47 -36.39 -7.74
CA LEU A 223 30.93 -36.62 -7.94
C LEU A 223 31.48 -37.68 -7.01
N LEU A 224 31.12 -37.64 -5.72
CA LEU A 224 31.56 -38.64 -4.74
C LEU A 224 30.96 -40.01 -5.05
N ALA A 225 29.67 -40.10 -5.38
CA ALA A 225 29.03 -41.34 -5.77
C ALA A 225 29.63 -41.90 -7.07
N GLY A 226 29.86 -41.06 -8.07
CA GLY A 226 30.49 -41.43 -9.34
C GLY A 226 31.92 -41.93 -9.14
N ARG A 227 32.73 -41.25 -8.28
CA ARG A 227 34.06 -41.68 -7.92
C ARG A 227 34.05 -43.02 -7.20
N ARG A 228 33.11 -43.22 -6.25
CA ARG A 228 32.98 -44.51 -5.53
C ARG A 228 32.57 -45.64 -6.47
N LEU A 229 31.65 -45.38 -7.39
CA LEU A 229 31.23 -46.36 -8.40
C LEU A 229 32.39 -46.72 -9.35
N TRP A 230 33.13 -45.69 -9.81
CA TRP A 230 34.30 -45.90 -10.69
C TRP A 230 35.42 -46.74 -10.01
N HIS A 231 35.71 -46.48 -8.72
CA HIS A 231 36.67 -47.31 -7.95
C HIS A 231 36.20 -48.76 -7.82
N ARG A 232 34.90 -48.98 -7.64
CA ARG A 232 34.30 -50.31 -7.57
C ARG A 232 34.34 -51.04 -8.91
N PHE A 233 34.15 -50.34 -10.05
CA PHE A 233 34.27 -50.93 -11.37
C PHE A 233 35.73 -51.18 -11.79
N ARG A 234 36.69 -50.41 -11.26
CA ARG A 234 38.15 -50.65 -11.55
C ARG A 234 38.82 -51.67 -10.64
N GLY A 235 38.07 -52.37 -9.80
CA GLY A 235 38.58 -53.49 -9.01
C GLY A 235 39.62 -53.09 -7.94
N GLN A 236 39.66 -51.82 -7.51
CA GLN A 236 40.50 -51.45 -6.36
C GLN A 236 39.70 -51.75 -5.06
N PRO A 237 40.24 -52.59 -4.17
CA PRO A 237 39.57 -52.92 -2.91
C PRO A 237 39.45 -51.67 -2.05
N ASP A 238 38.26 -51.48 -1.47
CA ASP A 238 38.00 -50.42 -0.48
C ASP A 238 38.95 -50.67 0.73
N ARG A 239 39.43 -49.59 1.34
CA ARG A 239 40.26 -49.64 2.55
C ARG A 239 39.59 -50.39 3.72
N ALA A 240 38.30 -50.63 3.66
CA ALA A 240 37.56 -51.44 4.63
C ALA A 240 37.79 -52.96 4.47
N ASP A 241 38.29 -53.43 3.30
CA ASP A 241 38.57 -54.85 3.05
C ASP A 241 39.98 -55.24 3.39
N LEU A 242 40.79 -54.31 3.90
CA LEU A 242 42.18 -54.58 4.37
C LEU A 242 42.21 -54.94 5.87
N SER A 243 41.25 -55.68 6.37
CA SER A 243 41.43 -56.46 7.60
C SER A 243 42.30 -57.61 7.25
N PRO A 244 43.46 -57.82 7.94
CA PRO A 244 44.33 -58.95 7.65
C PRO A 244 43.56 -60.26 7.86
N PRO A 245 43.60 -61.19 6.90
CA PRO A 245 42.94 -62.48 7.06
C PRO A 245 43.64 -63.26 8.17
N GLY A 246 42.92 -63.57 9.23
CA GLY A 246 43.28 -64.66 10.12
C GLY A 246 43.87 -64.30 11.48
N TYR A 247 43.34 -63.30 12.21
CA TYR A 247 43.49 -63.43 13.67
C TYR A 247 42.16 -63.92 14.25
N HIS A 248 41.95 -65.19 14.31
CA HIS A 248 41.05 -65.81 15.24
C HIS A 248 41.77 -65.97 16.54
N PRO A 249 41.48 -65.22 17.58
CA PRO A 249 42.08 -65.53 18.89
C PRO A 249 41.65 -66.92 19.29
N ASP A 250 42.69 -67.79 19.64
CA ASP A 250 42.44 -69.13 20.10
C ASP A 250 41.53 -69.07 21.31
N PRO A 251 40.45 -69.90 21.38
CA PRO A 251 39.51 -69.89 22.50
C PRO A 251 40.21 -70.08 23.86
N LEU A 252 41.42 -70.69 23.90
CA LEU A 252 42.24 -70.85 25.10
C LEU A 252 42.93 -69.55 25.55
N GLU A 253 43.27 -68.61 24.63
CA GLU A 253 43.87 -67.32 24.97
C GLU A 253 42.80 -66.37 25.58
N VAL A 254 41.57 -66.40 25.07
CA VAL A 254 40.45 -65.62 25.63
C VAL A 254 40.10 -66.13 27.02
N ALA A 255 40.08 -67.44 27.25
CA ALA A 255 39.82 -68.05 28.56
C ALA A 255 40.92 -67.72 29.61
N MET A 256 42.23 -67.63 29.20
CA MET A 256 43.31 -67.24 30.08
C MET A 256 43.34 -65.76 30.41
N ALA A 257 42.87 -64.88 29.53
CA ALA A 257 42.70 -63.43 29.79
C ALA A 257 41.64 -63.17 30.85
N PHE A 258 40.53 -63.87 30.80
CA PHE A 258 39.44 -63.74 31.81
C PHE A 258 39.87 -64.32 33.18
N SER A 259 40.73 -65.33 33.25
CA SER A 259 41.24 -65.93 34.51
C SER A 259 42.27 -65.05 35.22
N ARG A 260 42.83 -64.04 34.58
CA ARG A 260 43.91 -63.22 35.13
C ARG A 260 43.29 -61.94 35.85
N ASP A 261 42.12 -61.59 35.51
CA ASP A 261 41.48 -60.37 36.09
C ASP A 261 40.86 -60.61 37.49
N ASP A 262 40.66 -61.93 37.88
CA ASP A 262 40.06 -62.25 39.17
C ASP A 262 41.04 -62.34 40.34
N ARG A 263 42.33 -61.95 40.16
CA ARG A 263 43.38 -62.15 41.21
C ARG A 263 44.03 -60.87 41.73
N GLU A 264 43.49 -59.73 41.45
CA GLU A 264 44.02 -58.48 42.02
C GLU A 264 43.09 -57.98 43.15
N PRO A 265 43.54 -58.07 44.44
CA PRO A 265 42.74 -57.52 45.56
C PRO A 265 42.84 -56.00 45.52
N PRO A 266 41.74 -55.29 45.95
CA PRO A 266 41.75 -53.86 45.93
C PRO A 266 42.76 -53.27 46.92
N PRO A 267 43.49 -52.19 46.57
CA PRO A 267 44.40 -51.53 47.48
C PRO A 267 43.60 -50.80 48.53
N GLY A 268 43.89 -51.08 49.78
CA GLY A 268 43.32 -50.46 50.95
C GLY A 268 43.63 -48.94 51.02
N GLY A 269 42.66 -48.14 51.28
CA GLY A 269 42.80 -46.70 51.62
C GLY A 269 43.41 -46.51 53.00
N PRO A 270 44.21 -45.48 53.23
CA PRO A 270 44.42 -44.89 54.55
C PRO A 270 43.70 -43.61 54.77
N ARG A 271 43.09 -43.50 55.88
CA ARG A 271 42.87 -42.40 56.83
C ARG A 271 42.61 -41.00 56.31
#